data_d26c13c55b0d64f13141575bf2603519
#
_entry.id   d26c13c55b0d64f13141575bf2603519
#
_cell.length_a   1.000
_cell.length_b   1.000
_cell.length_c   1.000
_cell.angle_alpha   90.00
_cell.angle_beta   90.00
_cell.angle_gamma   90.00
#
_symmetry.space_group_name_H-M   'P 1'
#
loop_
_entity.id
_entity.type
_entity.pdbx_description
1 polymer ?
#
loop_
_entity_poly.entity_id
_entity_poly.type
_entity_poly.pdbx_seq_one_letter_code
_entity_poly.pdbx_strand_id
1 'polypeptide(L)'
;MHKVWVADDDSAIRIVLEESLSSAGFETKTFATGDDLVNQLDIEQPDLILTDVQMPGMLGYDLLKHIINNFENLPVIVMTAFTDMQAAVDSYGGGAFEYIPKPFDLDEAIQIINRALEKKPKTRGLKGLKAAEIIGEAQSMQVVFRAIGKLSNTNATVLVQGESGTGK
;
A
#
# COMPACT_ATOMS: atom_id res chain seq x y z
N MET A 1 10.17 15.05 13.06
CA MET A 1 8.96 14.24 13.27
C MET A 1 8.41 13.97 11.88
N HIS A 2 8.23 12.69 11.50
CA HIS A 2 7.73 12.38 10.15
C HIS A 2 6.23 12.59 10.07
N LYS A 3 5.78 13.12 8.93
CA LYS A 3 4.36 13.34 8.63
C LYS A 3 3.80 12.15 7.89
N VAL A 4 2.80 11.49 8.48
CA VAL A 4 2.10 10.34 7.88
C VAL A 4 0.64 10.71 7.65
N TRP A 5 0.20 10.66 6.41
CA TRP A 5 -1.19 10.92 6.07
C TRP A 5 -1.95 9.62 5.84
N VAL A 6 -3.18 9.57 6.34
CA VAL A 6 -4.04 8.39 6.26
C VAL A 6 -5.33 8.75 5.52
N ALA A 7 -5.66 8.00 4.47
CA ALA A 7 -6.93 8.09 3.78
C ALA A 7 -7.70 6.77 3.93
N ASP A 8 -8.88 6.84 4.52
CA ASP A 8 -9.78 5.71 4.74
C ASP A 8 -11.19 6.26 4.96
N ASP A 9 -12.22 5.68 4.38
CA ASP A 9 -13.60 6.15 4.57
C ASP A 9 -14.18 5.75 5.94
N ASP A 10 -13.65 4.68 6.56
CA ASP A 10 -14.04 4.25 7.90
C ASP A 10 -13.45 5.16 8.98
N SER A 11 -14.32 5.91 9.65
CA SER A 11 -13.92 6.81 10.74
C SER A 11 -13.29 6.10 11.94
N ALA A 12 -13.69 4.87 12.23
CA ALA A 12 -13.14 4.09 13.33
C ALA A 12 -11.68 3.70 13.03
N ILE A 13 -11.40 3.28 11.80
CA ILE A 13 -10.03 2.96 11.35
C ILE A 13 -9.17 4.23 11.40
N ARG A 14 -9.67 5.37 10.92
CA ARG A 14 -8.93 6.64 10.98
C ARG A 14 -8.55 7.03 12.41
N ILE A 15 -9.49 6.95 13.35
CA ILE A 15 -9.23 7.28 14.77
C ILE A 15 -8.15 6.37 15.36
N VAL A 16 -8.28 5.07 15.16
CA VAL A 16 -7.34 4.07 15.69
C VAL A 16 -5.94 4.27 15.10
N LEU A 17 -5.83 4.52 13.80
CA LEU A 17 -4.55 4.78 13.14
C LEU A 17 -3.95 6.10 13.61
N GLU A 18 -4.74 7.18 13.73
CA GLU A 18 -4.26 8.48 14.20
C GLU A 18 -3.69 8.40 15.61
N GLU A 19 -4.39 7.73 16.54
CA GLU A 19 -3.93 7.53 17.92
C GLU A 19 -2.66 6.68 17.98
N SER A 20 -2.63 5.58 17.23
CA SER A 20 -1.49 4.67 17.23
C SER A 20 -0.24 5.29 16.60
N LEU A 21 -0.39 5.98 15.47
CA LEU A 21 0.71 6.66 14.79
C LEU A 21 1.23 7.85 15.61
N SER A 22 0.34 8.63 16.21
CA SER A 22 0.72 9.74 17.10
C SER A 22 1.47 9.23 18.32
N SER A 23 1.05 8.11 18.91
CA SER A 23 1.74 7.46 20.02
C SER A 23 3.12 6.92 19.62
N ALA A 24 3.29 6.50 18.37
CA ALA A 24 4.56 6.09 17.79
C ALA A 24 5.47 7.27 17.40
N GLY A 25 5.04 8.51 17.59
CA GLY A 25 5.85 9.71 17.35
C GLY A 25 5.74 10.29 15.94
N PHE A 26 4.69 9.95 15.19
CA PHE A 26 4.40 10.55 13.89
C PHE A 26 3.47 11.77 14.03
N GLU A 27 3.61 12.75 13.14
CA GLU A 27 2.61 13.78 12.91
C GLU A 27 1.57 13.22 11.93
N THR A 28 0.35 12.97 12.39
CA THR A 28 -0.66 12.26 11.61
C THR A 28 -1.78 13.22 11.18
N LYS A 29 -2.20 13.09 9.92
CA LYS A 29 -3.37 13.76 9.37
C LYS A 29 -4.25 12.74 8.66
N THR A 30 -5.56 12.81 8.85
CA THR A 30 -6.50 11.83 8.32
C THR A 30 -7.49 12.45 7.34
N PHE A 31 -7.89 11.68 6.34
CA PHE A 31 -8.80 12.09 5.27
C PHE A 31 -9.87 11.02 5.07
N ALA A 32 -11.11 11.43 4.85
CA ALA A 32 -12.21 10.51 4.57
C ALA A 32 -12.32 10.13 3.08
N THR A 33 -11.67 10.91 2.20
CA THR A 33 -11.71 10.71 0.75
C THR A 33 -10.33 10.92 0.13
N GLY A 34 -10.09 10.29 -1.02
CA GLY A 34 -8.87 10.53 -1.81
C GLY A 34 -8.80 11.96 -2.36
N ASP A 35 -9.96 12.55 -2.70
CA ASP A 35 -10.03 13.91 -3.24
C ASP A 35 -9.57 14.95 -2.21
N ASP A 36 -9.97 14.81 -0.94
CA ASP A 36 -9.54 15.71 0.14
C ASP A 36 -8.02 15.61 0.37
N LEU A 37 -7.48 14.39 0.28
CA LEU A 37 -6.04 14.17 0.41
C LEU A 37 -5.29 14.83 -0.75
N VAL A 38 -5.75 14.67 -1.99
CA VAL A 38 -5.13 15.30 -3.17
C VAL A 38 -5.15 16.82 -3.06
N ASN A 39 -6.28 17.41 -2.69
CA ASN A 39 -6.38 18.86 -2.48
C ASN A 39 -5.38 19.36 -1.41
N GLN A 40 -5.13 18.55 -0.39
CA GLN A 40 -4.17 18.91 0.65
C GLN A 40 -2.72 18.76 0.18
N LEU A 41 -2.42 17.81 -0.74
CA LEU A 41 -1.08 17.64 -1.31
C LEU A 41 -0.60 18.86 -2.08
N ASP A 42 -1.52 19.66 -2.65
CA ASP A 42 -1.19 20.92 -3.31
C ASP A 42 -0.69 22.01 -2.34
N ILE A 43 -0.99 21.86 -1.05
CA ILE A 43 -0.66 22.83 0.01
C ILE A 43 0.57 22.36 0.81
N GLU A 44 0.61 21.08 1.14
CA GLU A 44 1.60 20.48 2.03
C GLU A 44 1.90 19.04 1.60
N GLN A 45 3.13 18.58 1.77
CA GLN A 45 3.50 17.20 1.47
C GLN A 45 3.83 16.43 2.76
N PRO A 46 3.31 15.18 2.92
CA PRO A 46 3.74 14.27 3.96
C PRO A 46 5.03 13.54 3.57
N ASP A 47 5.60 12.82 4.51
CA ASP A 47 6.72 11.90 4.27
C ASP A 47 6.23 10.53 3.78
N LEU A 48 4.96 10.17 4.06
CA LEU A 48 4.35 8.91 3.67
C LEU A 48 2.82 9.04 3.63
N ILE A 49 2.20 8.29 2.72
CA ILE A 49 0.75 8.13 2.65
C ILE A 49 0.37 6.66 2.88
N LEU A 50 -0.64 6.47 3.74
CA LEU A 50 -1.34 5.21 3.98
C LEU A 50 -2.78 5.37 3.46
N THR A 51 -3.18 4.60 2.45
CA THR A 51 -4.50 4.76 1.82
C THR A 51 -5.27 3.44 1.72
N ASP A 52 -6.58 3.50 1.96
CA ASP A 52 -7.47 2.40 1.59
C ASP A 52 -7.61 2.31 0.06
N VAL A 53 -7.90 1.10 -0.43
CA VAL A 53 -8.23 0.85 -1.84
C VAL A 53 -9.64 1.33 -2.17
N GLN A 54 -10.59 1.07 -1.28
CA GLN A 54 -12.00 1.36 -1.48
C GLN A 54 -12.42 2.60 -0.69
N MET A 55 -12.56 3.71 -1.39
CA MET A 55 -13.08 4.95 -0.82
C MET A 55 -14.10 5.58 -1.75
N PRO A 56 -15.09 6.32 -1.23
CA PRO A 56 -16.00 7.13 -2.05
C PRO A 56 -15.23 8.17 -2.88
N GLY A 57 -15.64 8.39 -4.11
CA GLY A 57 -14.96 9.30 -5.02
C GLY A 57 -13.73 8.68 -5.69
N MET A 58 -12.56 9.26 -5.45
CA MET A 58 -11.30 8.72 -5.97
C MET A 58 -10.91 7.44 -5.26
N LEU A 59 -10.81 6.34 -6.01
CA LEU A 59 -10.32 5.07 -5.48
C LEU A 59 -8.84 5.18 -5.07
N GLY A 60 -8.44 4.43 -4.03
CA GLY A 60 -7.05 4.42 -3.57
C GLY A 60 -6.03 4.07 -4.65
N TYR A 61 -6.42 3.29 -5.65
CA TYR A 61 -5.59 2.98 -6.80
C TYR A 61 -5.38 4.18 -7.73
N ASP A 62 -6.40 4.98 -7.97
CA ASP A 62 -6.29 6.21 -8.77
C ASP A 62 -5.50 7.28 -8.02
N LEU A 63 -5.69 7.34 -6.70
CA LEU A 63 -4.88 8.17 -5.80
C LEU A 63 -3.40 7.77 -5.88
N LEU A 64 -3.09 6.48 -5.82
CA LEU A 64 -1.71 5.97 -5.96
C LEU A 64 -1.09 6.39 -7.28
N LYS A 65 -1.81 6.23 -8.40
CA LYS A 65 -1.35 6.68 -9.74
C LYS A 65 -1.10 8.18 -9.77
N HIS A 66 -2.02 8.95 -9.20
CA HIS A 66 -1.87 10.40 -9.12
C HIS A 66 -0.60 10.79 -8.36
N ILE A 67 -0.36 10.17 -7.20
CA ILE A 67 0.82 10.45 -6.37
C ILE A 67 2.10 10.08 -7.11
N ILE A 68 2.18 8.88 -7.71
CA ILE A 68 3.38 8.44 -8.42
C ILE A 68 3.73 9.35 -9.60
N ASN A 69 2.73 9.86 -10.30
CA ASN A 69 2.95 10.71 -11.46
C ASN A 69 3.35 12.15 -11.11
N ASN A 70 2.96 12.64 -9.95
CA ASN A 70 3.13 14.05 -9.57
C ASN A 70 4.10 14.28 -8.41
N PHE A 71 4.37 13.27 -7.58
CA PHE A 71 5.18 13.40 -6.38
C PHE A 71 6.30 12.35 -6.36
N GLU A 72 7.47 12.72 -6.88
CA GLU A 72 8.64 11.83 -6.85
C GLU A 72 9.04 11.49 -5.40
N ASN A 73 9.31 10.21 -5.16
CA ASN A 73 9.81 9.71 -3.88
C ASN A 73 8.85 9.79 -2.68
N LEU A 74 7.56 10.03 -2.89
CA LEU A 74 6.55 9.94 -1.84
C LEU A 74 6.07 8.49 -1.71
N PRO A 75 6.45 7.75 -0.65
CA PRO A 75 6.03 6.37 -0.47
C PRO A 75 4.54 6.30 -0.15
N VAL A 76 3.86 5.38 -0.83
CA VAL A 76 2.45 5.06 -0.57
C VAL A 76 2.35 3.62 -0.13
N ILE A 77 1.68 3.40 1.01
CA ILE A 77 1.27 2.10 1.50
C ILE A 77 -0.23 1.97 1.28
N VAL A 78 -0.65 0.87 0.68
CA VAL A 78 -2.06 0.62 0.37
C VAL A 78 -2.63 -0.38 1.36
N MET A 79 -3.72 0.01 2.04
CA MET A 79 -4.53 -0.89 2.85
C MET A 79 -5.60 -1.54 1.96
N THR A 80 -5.85 -2.82 2.10
CA THR A 80 -6.82 -3.53 1.27
C THR A 80 -7.61 -4.55 2.06
N ALA A 81 -8.90 -4.69 1.76
CA ALA A 81 -9.67 -5.78 2.30
C ALA A 81 -9.17 -7.12 1.74
N PHE A 82 -9.35 -8.19 2.50
CA PHE A 82 -8.89 -9.54 2.16
C PHE A 82 -9.42 -10.06 0.81
N THR A 83 -10.55 -9.51 0.34
CA THR A 83 -11.21 -9.87 -0.92
C THR A 83 -10.62 -9.20 -2.15
N ASP A 84 -9.81 -8.14 -1.99
CA ASP A 84 -9.34 -7.32 -3.10
C ASP A 84 -7.90 -7.63 -3.53
N MET A 85 -7.64 -8.90 -3.77
CA MET A 85 -6.34 -9.41 -4.21
C MET A 85 -5.83 -8.74 -5.48
N GLN A 86 -6.72 -8.55 -6.46
CA GLN A 86 -6.35 -7.93 -7.73
C GLN A 86 -5.91 -6.49 -7.50
N ALA A 87 -6.61 -5.75 -6.65
CA ALA A 87 -6.24 -4.39 -6.29
C ALA A 87 -4.87 -4.33 -5.56
N ALA A 88 -4.55 -5.33 -4.74
CA ALA A 88 -3.24 -5.41 -4.09
C ALA A 88 -2.11 -5.67 -5.11
N VAL A 89 -2.31 -6.59 -6.05
CA VAL A 89 -1.35 -6.88 -7.12
C VAL A 89 -1.18 -5.64 -8.02
N ASP A 90 -2.28 -4.99 -8.37
CA ASP A 90 -2.27 -3.77 -9.18
C ASP A 90 -1.57 -2.61 -8.44
N SER A 91 -1.67 -2.55 -7.10
CA SER A 91 -0.96 -1.57 -6.28
C SER A 91 0.56 -1.73 -6.37
N TYR A 92 1.08 -2.96 -6.33
CA TYR A 92 2.50 -3.19 -6.54
C TYR A 92 2.94 -2.88 -7.96
N GLY A 93 2.14 -3.27 -8.96
CA GLY A 93 2.37 -2.90 -10.36
C GLY A 93 2.24 -1.38 -10.58
N GLY A 94 1.44 -0.70 -9.78
CA GLY A 94 1.25 0.75 -9.76
C GLY A 94 2.33 1.54 -9.04
N GLY A 95 3.27 0.88 -8.33
CA GLY A 95 4.41 1.52 -7.65
C GLY A 95 4.21 1.82 -6.17
N ALA A 96 3.21 1.23 -5.50
CA ALA A 96 3.11 1.28 -4.05
C ALA A 96 4.36 0.70 -3.37
N PHE A 97 4.73 1.24 -2.22
CA PHE A 97 5.85 0.73 -1.44
C PHE A 97 5.53 -0.65 -0.84
N GLU A 98 4.35 -0.79 -0.27
CA GLU A 98 3.85 -2.04 0.34
C GLU A 98 2.32 -2.01 0.34
N TYR A 99 1.68 -3.16 0.59
CA TYR A 99 0.26 -3.21 0.92
C TYR A 99 0.04 -3.97 2.24
N ILE A 100 -1.04 -3.60 2.93
CA ILE A 100 -1.40 -4.18 4.23
C ILE A 100 -2.84 -4.72 4.12
N PRO A 101 -3.05 -6.05 4.24
CA PRO A 101 -4.39 -6.61 4.22
C PRO A 101 -5.16 -6.28 5.52
N LYS A 102 -6.40 -5.84 5.40
CA LYS A 102 -7.33 -5.66 6.53
C LYS A 102 -8.00 -7.01 6.88
N PRO A 103 -8.14 -7.38 8.18
CA PRO A 103 -7.64 -6.67 9.35
C PRO A 103 -6.13 -6.84 9.55
N PHE A 104 -5.45 -5.82 10.07
CA PHE A 104 -4.00 -5.83 10.31
C PHE A 104 -3.66 -5.50 11.76
N ASP A 105 -2.47 -5.90 12.16
CA ASP A 105 -1.87 -5.51 13.43
C ASP A 105 -1.24 -4.12 13.31
N LEU A 106 -1.49 -3.25 14.31
CA LEU A 106 -0.99 -1.87 14.31
C LEU A 106 0.54 -1.80 14.43
N ASP A 107 1.14 -2.70 15.21
CA ASP A 107 2.60 -2.75 15.36
C ASP A 107 3.25 -3.18 14.03
N GLU A 108 2.64 -4.13 13.31
CA GLU A 108 3.10 -4.51 11.96
C GLU A 108 3.01 -3.32 11.00
N ALA A 109 1.90 -2.58 11.02
CA ALA A 109 1.72 -1.39 10.19
C ALA A 109 2.79 -0.32 10.48
N ILE A 110 3.08 -0.04 11.75
CA ILE A 110 4.11 0.90 12.18
C ILE A 110 5.51 0.45 11.71
N GLN A 111 5.83 -0.84 11.78
CA GLN A 111 7.09 -1.37 11.27
C GLN A 111 7.23 -1.19 9.75
N ILE A 112 6.15 -1.38 9.01
CA ILE A 112 6.13 -1.17 7.55
C ILE A 112 6.34 0.31 7.23
N ILE A 113 5.68 1.22 7.96
CA ILE A 113 5.83 2.68 7.82
C ILE A 113 7.28 3.10 8.09
N ASN A 114 7.89 2.68 9.19
CA ASN A 114 9.28 2.98 9.50
C ASN A 114 10.22 2.52 8.37
N ARG A 115 10.02 1.31 7.87
CA ARG A 115 10.78 0.74 6.76
C ARG A 115 10.63 1.53 5.46
N ALA A 116 9.44 2.09 5.21
CA ALA A 116 9.18 2.94 4.06
C ALA A 116 9.87 4.31 4.17
N LEU A 117 9.90 4.88 5.36
CA LEU A 117 10.55 6.15 5.64
C LEU A 117 12.08 6.06 5.58
N GLU A 118 12.66 4.92 5.98
CA GLU A 118 14.11 4.68 5.88
C GLU A 118 14.59 4.47 4.44
N LYS A 119 13.77 3.82 3.61
CA LYS A 119 14.07 3.56 2.20
C LYS A 119 13.42 4.64 1.35
N LYS A 120 14.20 5.65 0.92
CA LYS A 120 13.73 6.53 -0.16
C LYS A 120 13.35 5.66 -1.37
N PRO A 121 12.10 5.72 -1.86
CA PRO A 121 11.65 4.89 -2.96
C PRO A 121 12.52 5.16 -4.19
N LYS A 122 13.21 4.14 -4.67
CA LYS A 122 13.76 4.17 -6.03
C LYS A 122 12.59 3.89 -6.96
N THR A 123 11.97 4.94 -7.48
CA THR A 123 10.99 4.86 -8.54
C THR A 123 11.65 4.26 -9.79
N ARG A 124 11.56 2.97 -9.94
CA ARG A 124 11.69 2.33 -11.25
C ARG A 124 10.31 1.85 -11.65
N GLY A 125 9.64 2.68 -12.43
CA GLY A 125 8.40 2.31 -13.09
C GLY A 125 8.62 1.04 -13.92
N LEU A 126 7.97 -0.04 -13.54
CA LEU A 126 7.83 -1.22 -14.37
C LEU A 126 6.74 -0.92 -15.42
N LYS A 127 7.17 -0.42 -16.57
CA LYS A 127 6.35 -0.47 -17.78
C LYS A 127 6.19 -1.94 -18.18
N GLY A 128 5.00 -2.49 -18.04
CA GLY A 128 4.52 -3.54 -18.91
C GLY A 128 4.68 -4.98 -18.44
N LEU A 129 4.24 -5.34 -17.23
CA LEU A 129 3.85 -6.73 -16.95
C LEU A 129 2.32 -6.80 -16.93
N LYS A 130 1.73 -7.49 -17.93
CA LYS A 130 0.36 -7.95 -17.83
C LYS A 130 0.30 -8.90 -16.64
N ALA A 131 -0.49 -8.54 -15.61
CA ALA A 131 -0.72 -9.41 -14.49
C ALA A 131 -1.31 -10.73 -15.00
N ALA A 132 -0.60 -11.84 -14.78
CA ALA A 132 -1.21 -13.15 -14.93
C ALA A 132 -2.24 -13.27 -13.81
N GLU A 133 -3.48 -13.66 -14.14
CA GLU A 133 -4.51 -13.92 -13.15
C GLU A 133 -4.10 -15.09 -12.26
N ILE A 134 -3.63 -14.78 -11.05
CA ILE A 134 -3.40 -15.79 -10.03
C ILE A 134 -4.62 -15.74 -9.11
N ILE A 135 -5.39 -16.83 -9.06
CA ILE A 135 -6.65 -16.93 -8.32
C ILE A 135 -6.40 -17.66 -7.00
N GLY A 136 -6.79 -17.07 -5.87
CA GLY A 136 -6.75 -17.76 -4.57
C GLY A 136 -7.20 -16.88 -3.41
N GLU A 137 -8.17 -17.34 -2.62
CA GLU A 137 -8.75 -16.61 -1.49
C GLU A 137 -8.19 -17.04 -0.12
N ALA A 138 -7.37 -18.09 -0.07
CA ALA A 138 -6.84 -18.63 1.17
C ALA A 138 -5.81 -17.66 1.82
N GLN A 139 -5.80 -17.58 3.14
CA GLN A 139 -4.88 -16.75 3.91
C GLN A 139 -3.39 -17.04 3.61
N SER A 140 -3.08 -18.31 3.33
CA SER A 140 -1.73 -18.72 2.90
C SER A 140 -1.32 -18.13 1.55
N MET A 141 -2.26 -17.87 0.63
CA MET A 141 -2.00 -17.25 -0.66
C MET A 141 -1.65 -15.76 -0.52
N GLN A 142 -2.12 -15.08 0.51
CA GLN A 142 -1.79 -13.69 0.80
C GLN A 142 -0.30 -13.48 1.02
N VAL A 143 0.34 -14.41 1.74
CA VAL A 143 1.78 -14.39 1.96
C VAL A 143 2.54 -14.54 0.63
N VAL A 144 2.02 -15.42 -0.25
CA VAL A 144 2.60 -15.63 -1.59
C VAL A 144 2.46 -14.38 -2.47
N PHE A 145 1.28 -13.75 -2.48
CA PHE A 145 1.06 -12.52 -3.26
C PHE A 145 1.91 -11.36 -2.77
N ARG A 146 2.02 -11.18 -1.44
CA ARG A 146 2.92 -10.18 -0.85
C ARG A 146 4.37 -10.43 -1.25
N ALA A 147 4.80 -11.69 -1.26
CA ALA A 147 6.14 -12.06 -1.72
C ALA A 147 6.33 -11.77 -3.21
N ILE A 148 5.37 -12.11 -4.07
CA ILE A 148 5.40 -11.83 -5.51
C ILE A 148 5.50 -10.32 -5.74
N GLY A 149 4.65 -9.53 -5.08
CA GLY A 149 4.68 -8.07 -5.19
C GLY A 149 6.05 -7.47 -4.82
N LYS A 150 6.65 -7.93 -3.71
CA LYS A 150 8.00 -7.50 -3.32
C LYS A 150 9.08 -7.90 -4.32
N LEU A 151 8.97 -9.09 -4.90
CA LEU A 151 9.95 -9.63 -5.83
C LEU A 151 9.81 -9.05 -7.24
N SER A 152 8.62 -8.60 -7.63
CA SER A 152 8.38 -8.00 -8.96
C SER A 152 9.27 -6.79 -9.26
N ASN A 153 9.76 -6.12 -8.21
CA ASN A 153 10.67 -4.97 -8.30
C ASN A 153 12.16 -5.34 -8.16
N THR A 154 12.49 -6.63 -8.18
CA THR A 154 13.87 -7.11 -7.99
C THR A 154 14.28 -8.06 -9.13
N ASN A 155 15.59 -8.25 -9.32
CA ASN A 155 16.12 -9.27 -10.23
C ASN A 155 16.43 -10.59 -9.48
N ALA A 156 15.74 -10.86 -8.36
CA ALA A 156 15.95 -12.05 -7.57
C ALA A 156 15.40 -13.30 -8.27
N THR A 157 16.14 -14.39 -8.23
CA THR A 157 15.64 -15.69 -8.68
C THR A 157 14.73 -16.29 -7.61
N VAL A 158 13.54 -16.70 -7.99
CA VAL A 158 12.54 -17.29 -7.09
C VAL A 158 12.36 -18.76 -7.39
N LEU A 159 12.52 -19.61 -6.39
CA LEU A 159 12.22 -21.03 -6.48
C LEU A 159 10.79 -21.28 -5.96
N VAL A 160 9.91 -21.75 -6.84
CA VAL A 160 8.55 -22.15 -6.47
C VAL A 160 8.52 -23.66 -6.26
N GLN A 161 8.18 -24.09 -5.03
CA GLN A 161 8.04 -25.50 -4.67
C GLN A 161 6.59 -25.81 -4.33
N GLY A 162 6.12 -26.98 -4.72
CA GLY A 162 4.77 -27.46 -4.43
C GLY A 162 4.60 -28.90 -4.90
N GLU A 163 3.54 -29.54 -4.45
CA GLU A 163 3.18 -30.91 -4.86
C GLU A 163 2.88 -30.99 -6.37
N SER A 164 2.93 -32.18 -6.95
CA SER A 164 2.58 -32.37 -8.36
C SER A 164 1.11 -32.04 -8.60
N GLY A 165 0.79 -31.26 -9.64
CA GLY A 165 -0.58 -30.85 -9.96
C GLY A 165 -1.06 -29.56 -9.31
N THR A 166 -0.25 -28.85 -8.53
CA THR A 166 -0.65 -27.60 -7.86
C THR A 166 -0.56 -26.32 -8.74
N GLY A 167 -0.26 -26.46 -10.02
CA GLY A 167 -0.24 -25.33 -10.95
C GLY A 167 1.00 -24.43 -10.85
N LYS A 168 2.11 -24.92 -10.36
CA LYS A 168 3.40 -24.21 -10.26
C LYS A 168 4.07 -23.96 -11.60
#